data_b6c65f8158615533330daba5809d26a3
#
_entry.id   b6c65f8158615533330daba5809d26a3
#
_cell.length_a   1.000
_cell.length_b   1.000
_cell.length_c   1.000
_cell.angle_alpha   90.00
_cell.angle_beta   90.00
_cell.angle_gamma   90.00
#
_symmetry.space_group_name_H-M   'P 1'
#
loop_
_entity.id
_entity.type
_entity.pdbx_description
1 polymer ?
#
loop_
_entity_poly.entity_id
_entity_poly.type
_entity_poly.pdbx_seq_one_letter_code
_entity_poly.pdbx_strand_id
1 'polypeptide(L)'
;LIQGSLVCKEVSTQLREVIKRYESNEAQIEQLTKLRNDLLHFLESSRLDIQKAYKLYVGIREMSQSRRTLKNENRSIKPLYEYLKKNNALLNEIGQVQGNCKSQETCVNNATYTARIKNDIEDAVNQQISESGTKFDNKSPEKVIRFANHKDKIKLVETAQLEWNKVSVDNEANEIHCWRSKI
;
A
#
# COMPACT_ATOMS: atom_id res chain seq x y z
N LEU A 1 -0.03 5.13 -9.61
CA LEU A 1 -1.40 4.94 -9.09
C LEU A 1 -1.33 4.10 -7.82
N ILE A 2 -1.89 4.60 -6.71
CA ILE A 2 -1.97 3.86 -5.44
C ILE A 2 -3.06 2.81 -5.59
N GLN A 3 -2.71 1.54 -5.39
CA GLN A 3 -3.69 0.45 -5.37
C GLN A 3 -4.23 0.29 -3.94
N GLY A 4 -5.46 0.70 -3.73
CA GLY A 4 -6.12 0.64 -2.42
C GLY A 4 -6.18 -0.77 -1.83
N SER A 5 -6.38 -1.78 -2.66
CA SER A 5 -6.41 -3.19 -2.25
C SER A 5 -5.08 -3.67 -1.66
N LEU A 6 -3.94 -3.23 -2.21
CA LEU A 6 -2.60 -3.57 -1.70
C LEU A 6 -2.33 -2.88 -0.35
N VAL A 7 -2.71 -1.61 -0.22
CA VAL A 7 -2.57 -0.88 1.05
C VAL A 7 -3.37 -1.56 2.16
N CYS A 8 -4.63 -1.90 1.92
CA CYS A 8 -5.47 -2.61 2.89
C CYS A 8 -4.87 -3.97 3.28
N LYS A 9 -4.32 -4.70 2.31
CA LYS A 9 -3.66 -5.98 2.54
C LYS A 9 -2.45 -5.83 3.46
N GLU A 10 -1.59 -4.85 3.17
CA GLU A 10 -0.39 -4.59 3.96
C GLU A 10 -0.72 -4.19 5.40
N VAL A 11 -1.64 -3.24 5.58
CA VAL A 11 -2.12 -2.83 6.90
C VAL A 11 -2.68 -4.02 7.68
N SER A 12 -3.56 -4.81 7.06
CA SER A 12 -4.14 -6.01 7.70
C SER A 12 -3.06 -7.02 8.11
N THR A 13 -2.03 -7.21 7.28
CA THR A 13 -0.91 -8.11 7.59
C THR A 13 -0.11 -7.60 8.78
N GLN A 14 0.27 -6.34 8.80
CA GLN A 14 1.01 -5.72 9.90
C GLN A 14 0.24 -5.76 11.23
N LEU A 15 -1.06 -5.49 11.21
CA LEU A 15 -1.89 -5.57 12.41
C LEU A 15 -1.96 -7.01 12.97
N ARG A 16 -2.05 -8.02 12.11
CA ARG A 16 -2.00 -9.44 12.54
C ARG A 16 -0.64 -9.82 13.10
N GLU A 17 0.44 -9.30 12.53
CA GLU A 17 1.80 -9.52 13.03
C GLU A 17 1.99 -8.93 14.43
N VAL A 18 1.42 -7.76 14.72
CA VAL A 18 1.46 -7.17 16.08
C VAL A 18 0.81 -8.12 17.09
N ILE A 19 -0.38 -8.66 16.78
CA ILE A 19 -1.08 -9.62 17.67
C ILE A 19 -0.21 -10.86 17.89
N LYS A 20 0.26 -11.46 16.82
CA LYS A 20 1.10 -12.67 16.86
C LYS A 20 2.40 -12.43 17.63
N ARG A 21 3.03 -11.28 17.42
CA ARG A 21 4.27 -10.90 18.10
C ARG A 21 4.08 -10.73 19.60
N TYR A 22 3.00 -10.03 20.00
CA TYR A 22 2.67 -9.86 21.42
C TYR A 22 2.46 -11.20 22.12
N GLU A 23 1.63 -12.07 21.56
CA GLU A 23 1.32 -13.38 22.12
C GLU A 23 2.55 -14.29 22.17
N SER A 24 3.37 -14.28 21.11
CA SER A 24 4.64 -15.03 21.08
C SER A 24 5.61 -14.56 22.15
N ASN A 25 5.74 -13.25 22.34
CA ASN A 25 6.60 -12.67 23.37
C ASN A 25 6.12 -13.03 24.77
N GLU A 26 4.80 -13.01 25.04
CA GLU A 26 4.24 -13.43 26.34
C GLU A 26 4.56 -14.90 26.65
N ALA A 27 4.39 -15.78 25.66
CA ALA A 27 4.74 -17.20 25.81
C ALA A 27 6.25 -17.38 26.09
N GLN A 28 7.11 -16.66 25.41
CA GLN A 28 8.55 -16.71 25.65
C GLN A 28 8.94 -16.15 27.03
N ILE A 29 8.31 -15.05 27.45
CA ILE A 29 8.53 -14.48 28.80
C ILE A 29 8.14 -15.48 29.88
N GLU A 30 7.04 -16.19 29.70
CA GLU A 30 6.60 -17.23 30.63
C GLU A 30 7.61 -18.38 30.71
N GLN A 31 8.06 -18.89 29.55
CA GLN A 31 9.08 -19.96 29.48
C GLN A 31 10.39 -19.54 30.14
N LEU A 32 10.90 -18.34 29.81
CA LEU A 32 12.13 -17.82 30.43
C LEU A 32 11.97 -17.60 31.94
N THR A 33 10.77 -17.27 32.39
CA THR A 33 10.50 -17.09 33.81
C THR A 33 10.53 -18.44 34.55
N LYS A 34 9.91 -19.48 33.97
CA LYS A 34 9.93 -20.85 34.52
C LYS A 34 11.38 -21.37 34.60
N LEU A 35 12.10 -21.30 33.46
CA LEU A 35 13.48 -21.77 33.39
C LEU A 35 14.41 -21.04 34.38
N ARG A 36 14.24 -19.70 34.53
CA ARG A 36 15.01 -18.95 35.49
C ARG A 36 14.72 -19.40 36.94
N ASN A 37 13.47 -19.66 37.27
CA ASN A 37 13.11 -20.13 38.62
C ASN A 37 13.67 -21.52 38.88
N ASP A 38 13.61 -22.43 37.89
CA ASP A 38 14.19 -23.77 38.03
C ASP A 38 15.71 -23.72 38.27
N LEU A 39 16.41 -22.81 37.56
CA LEU A 39 17.84 -22.62 37.73
C LEU A 39 18.17 -21.99 39.10
N LEU A 40 17.33 -21.09 39.63
CA LEU A 40 17.50 -20.55 40.97
C LEU A 40 17.31 -21.66 42.05
N HIS A 41 16.28 -22.49 41.93
CA HIS A 41 16.07 -23.63 42.82
C HIS A 41 17.19 -24.65 42.76
N PHE A 42 17.71 -24.91 41.54
CA PHE A 42 18.87 -25.75 41.37
C PHE A 42 20.11 -25.18 42.08
N LEU A 43 20.33 -23.88 42.00
CA LEU A 43 21.44 -23.17 42.62
C LEU A 43 21.32 -23.21 44.16
N GLU A 44 20.11 -23.10 44.69
CA GLU A 44 19.82 -23.19 46.14
C GLU A 44 20.07 -24.60 46.72
N SER A 45 19.70 -25.64 45.91
CA SER A 45 19.72 -27.03 46.37
C SER A 45 21.06 -27.76 46.13
N SER A 46 21.92 -27.20 45.26
CA SER A 46 23.13 -27.89 44.80
C SER A 46 24.40 -27.32 45.35
N ARG A 47 25.32 -28.19 45.79
CA ARG A 47 26.70 -27.79 46.10
C ARG A 47 27.50 -27.69 44.79
N LEU A 48 27.70 -26.48 44.34
CA LEU A 48 28.38 -26.19 43.09
C LEU A 48 29.80 -25.74 43.33
N ASP A 49 30.72 -26.18 42.46
CA ASP A 49 32.04 -25.53 42.42
C ASP A 49 31.93 -24.13 41.74
N ILE A 50 32.95 -23.31 41.94
CA ILE A 50 32.97 -21.91 41.52
C ILE A 50 32.76 -21.79 40.01
N GLN A 51 33.31 -22.69 39.18
CA GLN A 51 33.19 -22.62 37.73
C GLN A 51 31.76 -22.92 37.26
N LYS A 52 31.10 -23.93 37.87
CA LYS A 52 29.72 -24.26 37.57
C LYS A 52 28.77 -23.17 38.01
N ALA A 53 29.00 -22.63 39.22
CA ALA A 53 28.20 -21.51 39.74
C ALA A 53 28.32 -20.28 38.85
N TYR A 54 29.51 -19.96 38.36
CA TYR A 54 29.70 -18.86 37.41
C TYR A 54 28.97 -19.04 36.07
N LYS A 55 29.02 -20.27 35.48
CA LYS A 55 28.27 -20.56 34.26
C LYS A 55 26.75 -20.40 34.46
N LEU A 56 26.21 -20.87 35.56
CA LEU A 56 24.80 -20.69 35.90
C LEU A 56 24.44 -19.21 36.07
N TYR A 57 25.29 -18.44 36.75
CA TYR A 57 25.09 -16.99 36.92
C TYR A 57 25.01 -16.30 35.54
N VAL A 58 25.94 -16.60 34.62
CA VAL A 58 25.92 -16.04 33.27
C VAL A 58 24.62 -16.41 32.55
N GLY A 59 24.20 -17.67 32.61
CA GLY A 59 22.96 -18.11 32.00
C GLY A 59 21.71 -17.39 32.59
N ILE A 60 21.62 -17.24 33.90
CA ILE A 60 20.52 -16.53 34.57
C ILE A 60 20.53 -15.03 34.17
N ARG A 61 21.72 -14.43 34.01
CA ARG A 61 21.86 -13.04 33.54
C ARG A 61 21.36 -12.86 32.14
N GLU A 62 21.77 -13.73 31.21
CA GLU A 62 21.36 -13.67 29.80
C GLU A 62 19.85 -13.87 29.66
N MET A 63 19.27 -14.84 30.32
CA MET A 63 17.81 -15.05 30.34
C MET A 63 17.07 -13.85 30.92
N SER A 64 17.60 -13.22 31.96
CA SER A 64 17.00 -12.04 32.58
C SER A 64 17.05 -10.83 31.64
N GLN A 65 18.13 -10.68 30.86
CA GLN A 65 18.27 -9.66 29.82
C GLN A 65 17.28 -9.91 28.68
N SER A 66 17.23 -11.14 28.14
CA SER A 66 16.28 -11.52 27.08
C SER A 66 14.82 -11.27 27.49
N ARG A 67 14.46 -11.70 28.71
CA ARG A 67 13.12 -11.44 29.27
C ARG A 67 12.81 -9.95 29.39
N ARG A 68 13.79 -9.12 29.77
CA ARG A 68 13.61 -7.66 29.84
C ARG A 68 13.38 -7.06 28.45
N THR A 69 14.12 -7.51 27.46
CA THR A 69 13.96 -7.05 26.07
C THR A 69 12.56 -7.36 25.57
N LEU A 70 12.08 -8.61 25.71
CA LEU A 70 10.73 -8.99 25.32
C LEU A 70 9.64 -8.21 26.06
N LYS A 71 9.82 -7.97 27.37
CA LYS A 71 8.89 -7.13 28.16
C LYS A 71 8.83 -5.70 27.68
N ASN A 72 9.97 -5.12 27.31
CA ASN A 72 10.03 -3.75 26.79
C ASN A 72 9.36 -3.67 25.43
N GLU A 73 9.59 -4.65 24.56
CA GLU A 73 8.89 -4.75 23.26
C GLU A 73 7.38 -4.86 23.47
N ASN A 74 6.92 -5.79 24.31
CA ASN A 74 5.51 -5.92 24.61
C ASN A 74 4.91 -4.65 25.20
N ARG A 75 5.65 -3.94 26.05
CA ARG A 75 5.19 -2.66 26.60
C ARG A 75 4.94 -1.62 25.54
N SER A 76 5.76 -1.57 24.49
CA SER A 76 5.60 -0.62 23.38
C SER A 76 4.41 -0.96 22.48
N ILE A 77 4.14 -2.24 22.23
CA ILE A 77 3.05 -2.68 21.34
C ILE A 77 1.73 -2.96 22.06
N LYS A 78 1.75 -3.02 23.42
CA LYS A 78 0.58 -3.32 24.25
C LYS A 78 -0.66 -2.46 23.96
N PRO A 79 -0.56 -1.12 23.83
CA PRO A 79 -1.74 -0.29 23.58
C PRO A 79 -2.44 -0.66 22.28
N LEU A 80 -1.65 -0.96 21.22
CA LEU A 80 -2.18 -1.38 19.93
C LEU A 80 -2.80 -2.78 20.02
N TYR A 81 -2.14 -3.72 20.68
CA TYR A 81 -2.68 -5.06 20.91
C TYR A 81 -4.02 -5.03 21.65
N GLU A 82 -4.13 -4.27 22.74
CA GLU A 82 -5.36 -4.13 23.51
C GLU A 82 -6.49 -3.51 22.68
N TYR A 83 -6.16 -2.51 21.86
CA TYR A 83 -7.12 -1.89 20.94
C TYR A 83 -7.65 -2.91 19.91
N LEU A 84 -6.75 -3.66 19.27
CA LEU A 84 -7.11 -4.68 18.30
C LEU A 84 -7.94 -5.80 18.90
N LYS A 85 -7.64 -6.19 20.14
CA LYS A 85 -8.38 -7.24 20.85
C LYS A 85 -9.80 -6.79 21.24
N LYS A 86 -9.97 -5.52 21.58
CA LYS A 86 -11.30 -4.93 21.83
C LYS A 86 -12.11 -4.77 20.56
N ASN A 87 -11.45 -4.52 19.42
CA ASN A 87 -12.07 -4.25 18.13
C ASN A 87 -11.81 -5.38 17.14
N ASN A 88 -12.22 -6.60 17.49
CA ASN A 88 -12.01 -7.78 16.62
C ASN A 88 -12.64 -7.63 15.23
N ALA A 89 -13.68 -6.80 15.08
CA ALA A 89 -14.33 -6.52 13.80
C ALA A 89 -13.42 -5.73 12.84
N LEU A 90 -12.48 -4.94 13.36
CA LEU A 90 -11.62 -4.05 12.56
C LEU A 90 -10.88 -4.79 11.43
N LEU A 91 -10.30 -5.95 11.74
CA LEU A 91 -9.59 -6.75 10.74
C LEU A 91 -10.52 -7.27 9.63
N ASN A 92 -11.75 -7.60 9.98
CA ASN A 92 -12.77 -8.03 9.03
C ASN A 92 -13.26 -6.85 8.18
N GLU A 93 -13.45 -5.68 8.79
CA GLU A 93 -13.81 -4.44 8.09
C GLU A 93 -12.74 -4.04 7.07
N ILE A 94 -11.45 -4.07 7.46
CA ILE A 94 -10.34 -3.84 6.52
C ILE A 94 -10.36 -4.86 5.38
N GLY A 95 -10.68 -6.13 5.67
CA GLY A 95 -10.84 -7.18 4.65
C GLY A 95 -11.98 -6.89 3.67
N GLN A 96 -13.12 -6.39 4.16
CA GLN A 96 -14.24 -5.98 3.32
C GLN A 96 -13.87 -4.77 2.43
N VAL A 97 -13.21 -3.76 3.02
CA VAL A 97 -12.71 -2.60 2.26
C VAL A 97 -11.72 -3.04 1.19
N GLN A 98 -10.80 -3.97 1.51
CA GLN A 98 -9.89 -4.56 0.54
C GLN A 98 -10.63 -5.22 -0.63
N GLY A 99 -11.68 -5.99 -0.35
CA GLY A 99 -12.53 -6.61 -1.37
C GLY A 99 -13.21 -5.59 -2.28
N ASN A 100 -13.75 -4.53 -1.68
CA ASN A 100 -14.38 -3.43 -2.40
C ASN A 100 -13.38 -2.69 -3.30
N CYS A 101 -12.19 -2.36 -2.78
CA CYS A 101 -11.12 -1.74 -3.56
C CYS A 101 -10.73 -2.61 -4.76
N LYS A 102 -10.53 -3.92 -4.55
CA LYS A 102 -10.20 -4.85 -5.63
C LYS A 102 -11.29 -4.93 -6.69
N SER A 103 -12.55 -4.92 -6.29
CA SER A 103 -13.68 -4.90 -7.22
C SER A 103 -13.67 -3.62 -8.06
N GLN A 104 -13.46 -2.45 -7.44
CA GLN A 104 -13.36 -1.17 -8.15
C GLN A 104 -12.15 -1.10 -9.08
N GLU A 105 -10.99 -1.58 -8.64
CA GLU A 105 -9.78 -1.69 -9.46
C GLU A 105 -10.05 -2.54 -10.71
N THR A 106 -10.77 -3.65 -10.56
CA THR A 106 -11.16 -4.51 -11.68
C THR A 106 -12.12 -3.78 -12.62
N CYS A 107 -13.11 -3.07 -12.08
CA CYS A 107 -14.04 -2.27 -12.88
C CYS A 107 -13.31 -1.17 -13.67
N VAL A 108 -12.36 -0.45 -13.04
CA VAL A 108 -11.57 0.59 -13.70
C VAL A 108 -10.68 0.01 -14.79
N ASN A 109 -10.03 -1.13 -14.52
CA ASN A 109 -9.15 -1.79 -15.50
C ASN A 109 -9.91 -2.35 -16.72
N ASN A 110 -11.17 -2.75 -16.50
CA ASN A 110 -12.03 -3.30 -17.54
C ASN A 110 -12.97 -2.23 -18.15
N ALA A 111 -12.90 -0.97 -17.65
CA ALA A 111 -13.75 0.09 -18.15
C ALA A 111 -13.42 0.41 -19.61
N THR A 112 -14.33 0.11 -20.50
CA THR A 112 -14.32 0.57 -21.90
C THR A 112 -15.20 1.81 -22.01
N TYR A 113 -14.61 2.90 -22.50
CA TYR A 113 -15.38 4.11 -22.73
C TYR A 113 -16.37 3.86 -23.90
N THR A 114 -17.65 3.93 -23.58
CA THR A 114 -18.69 3.93 -24.61
C THR A 114 -19.18 5.37 -24.76
N ALA A 115 -18.89 6.00 -25.90
CA ALA A 115 -19.33 7.36 -26.16
C ALA A 115 -20.87 7.40 -26.17
N ARG A 116 -21.46 8.24 -25.26
CA ARG A 116 -22.93 8.41 -25.17
C ARG A 116 -23.49 9.23 -26.33
N ILE A 117 -22.64 10.04 -26.96
CA ILE A 117 -22.99 10.99 -28.05
C ILE A 117 -22.30 10.56 -29.36
N LYS A 118 -22.22 9.25 -29.61
CA LYS A 118 -21.48 8.76 -30.77
C LYS A 118 -22.07 9.29 -32.09
N ASN A 119 -23.39 9.30 -32.21
CA ASN A 119 -24.09 9.74 -33.39
C ASN A 119 -23.97 11.27 -33.58
N ASP A 120 -24.12 12.05 -32.52
CA ASP A 120 -24.03 13.51 -32.58
C ASP A 120 -22.62 14.00 -32.93
N ILE A 121 -21.57 13.28 -32.51
CA ILE A 121 -20.18 13.59 -32.88
C ILE A 121 -19.90 13.19 -34.34
N GLU A 122 -20.40 12.03 -34.79
CA GLU A 122 -20.25 11.59 -36.18
C GLU A 122 -20.97 12.55 -37.12
N ASP A 123 -22.18 13.00 -36.77
CA ASP A 123 -22.95 13.96 -37.56
C ASP A 123 -22.27 15.34 -37.57
N ALA A 124 -21.76 15.82 -36.45
CA ALA A 124 -21.02 17.09 -36.35
C ALA A 124 -19.72 17.06 -37.20
N VAL A 125 -18.97 15.96 -37.12
CA VAL A 125 -17.74 15.79 -37.90
C VAL A 125 -18.06 15.68 -39.42
N ASN A 126 -19.11 14.96 -39.78
CA ASN A 126 -19.53 14.83 -41.18
C ASN A 126 -20.04 16.17 -41.75
N GLN A 127 -20.70 16.98 -40.93
CA GLN A 127 -21.16 18.32 -41.28
C GLN A 127 -19.99 19.26 -41.52
N GLN A 128 -18.96 19.28 -40.68
CA GLN A 128 -17.74 20.06 -40.88
C GLN A 128 -16.94 19.64 -42.10
N ILE A 129 -16.88 18.32 -42.40
CA ILE A 129 -16.20 17.79 -43.57
C ILE A 129 -16.94 18.23 -44.86
N SER A 130 -18.27 18.24 -44.86
CA SER A 130 -19.07 18.69 -45.99
C SER A 130 -18.95 20.19 -46.28
N GLU A 131 -18.84 21.00 -45.19
CA GLU A 131 -18.65 22.44 -45.29
C GLU A 131 -17.26 22.87 -45.76
N SER A 132 -16.23 22.06 -45.43
CA SER A 132 -14.84 22.35 -45.79
C SER A 132 -14.46 21.95 -47.22
N GLY A 133 -15.35 21.31 -47.97
CA GLY A 133 -15.18 20.99 -49.40
C GLY A 133 -14.05 19.99 -49.71
N THR A 134 -13.42 19.41 -48.72
CA THR A 134 -12.38 18.39 -48.91
C THR A 134 -13.03 17.02 -49.09
N LYS A 135 -13.00 16.50 -50.31
CA LYS A 135 -13.37 15.12 -50.60
C LYS A 135 -12.33 14.19 -49.94
N PHE A 136 -12.63 13.74 -48.75
CA PHE A 136 -11.92 12.60 -48.20
C PHE A 136 -12.47 11.33 -48.85
N ASP A 137 -11.61 10.54 -49.49
CA ASP A 137 -11.96 9.22 -50.00
C ASP A 137 -12.57 8.39 -48.84
N ASN A 138 -13.81 7.93 -49.06
CA ASN A 138 -14.57 7.07 -48.14
C ASN A 138 -13.93 5.68 -47.98
N LYS A 139 -12.71 5.61 -47.44
CA LYS A 139 -12.17 4.38 -46.85
C LYS A 139 -12.63 4.33 -45.42
N SER A 140 -13.52 3.37 -45.16
CA SER A 140 -14.13 3.00 -43.90
C SER A 140 -13.33 3.44 -42.67
N PRO A 141 -13.95 4.20 -41.72
CA PRO A 141 -13.28 4.67 -40.49
C PRO A 141 -12.70 3.54 -39.62
N GLU A 142 -13.13 2.31 -39.78
CA GLU A 142 -12.56 1.15 -39.10
C GLU A 142 -11.09 0.87 -39.44
N LYS A 143 -10.56 1.40 -40.55
CA LYS A 143 -9.15 1.22 -40.92
C LYS A 143 -8.19 2.28 -40.38
N VAL A 144 -8.68 3.40 -39.90
CA VAL A 144 -7.85 4.52 -39.37
C VAL A 144 -7.45 4.34 -37.93
N ILE A 145 -8.16 3.52 -37.17
CA ILE A 145 -7.85 3.27 -35.73
C ILE A 145 -7.26 1.87 -35.50
N ARG A 146 -6.56 1.31 -36.46
CA ARG A 146 -5.65 0.22 -36.17
C ARG A 146 -4.30 0.81 -35.77
N PHE A 147 -4.15 1.10 -34.47
CA PHE A 147 -2.83 1.24 -33.89
C PHE A 147 -2.08 -0.06 -34.11
N ALA A 148 -1.23 -0.09 -35.10
CA ALA A 148 -0.58 -1.30 -35.58
C ALA A 148 0.34 -1.92 -34.53
N ASN A 149 0.86 -1.16 -33.56
CA ASN A 149 1.77 -1.66 -32.52
C ASN A 149 1.65 -0.89 -31.22
N HIS A 150 1.91 -1.58 -30.11
CA HIS A 150 2.00 -1.03 -28.75
C HIS A 150 2.99 0.15 -28.65
N LYS A 151 4.05 0.16 -29.48
CA LYS A 151 5.04 1.24 -29.56
C LYS A 151 4.47 2.57 -30.09
N ASP A 152 3.49 2.52 -30.98
CA ASP A 152 2.89 3.73 -31.56
C ASP A 152 1.93 4.40 -30.55
N LYS A 153 1.29 3.61 -29.68
CA LYS A 153 0.49 4.12 -28.55
C LYS A 153 1.35 4.89 -27.53
N ILE A 154 2.54 4.38 -27.23
CA ILE A 154 3.47 5.01 -26.28
C ILE A 154 3.94 6.35 -26.83
N LYS A 155 4.33 6.42 -28.11
CA LYS A 155 4.73 7.68 -28.74
C LYS A 155 3.63 8.74 -28.76
N LEU A 156 2.38 8.33 -28.97
CA LEU A 156 1.23 9.25 -28.99
C LEU A 156 0.91 9.81 -27.61
N VAL A 157 1.04 8.97 -26.57
CA VAL A 157 0.88 9.39 -25.17
C VAL A 157 2.02 10.31 -24.74
N GLU A 158 3.26 10.01 -25.13
CA GLU A 158 4.42 10.86 -24.82
C GLU A 158 4.34 12.21 -25.51
N THR A 159 3.91 12.29 -26.79
CA THR A 159 3.70 13.57 -27.50
C THR A 159 2.56 14.38 -26.91
N ALA A 160 1.44 13.75 -26.58
CA ALA A 160 0.31 14.42 -25.91
C ALA A 160 0.69 14.93 -24.53
N GLN A 161 1.51 14.19 -23.77
CA GLN A 161 1.99 14.58 -22.45
C GLN A 161 3.00 15.73 -22.51
N LEU A 162 3.83 15.78 -23.55
CA LEU A 162 4.75 16.89 -23.83
C LEU A 162 4.00 18.18 -24.22
N GLU A 163 2.94 18.08 -25.02
CA GLU A 163 2.10 19.22 -25.35
C GLU A 163 1.30 19.72 -24.16
N TRP A 164 0.75 18.81 -23.34
CA TRP A 164 0.06 19.16 -22.10
C TRP A 164 0.97 19.89 -21.10
N ASN A 165 2.21 19.42 -20.94
CA ASN A 165 3.20 20.07 -20.06
C ASN A 165 3.59 21.47 -20.57
N LYS A 166 3.64 21.70 -21.88
CA LYS A 166 3.87 23.05 -22.43
C LYS A 166 2.71 23.98 -22.12
N VAL A 167 1.47 23.54 -22.30
CA VAL A 167 0.27 24.33 -22.01
C VAL A 167 0.16 24.67 -20.50
N SER A 168 0.51 23.75 -19.62
CA SER A 168 0.49 23.99 -18.16
C SER A 168 1.57 24.99 -17.73
N VAL A 169 2.76 24.96 -18.31
CA VAL A 169 3.83 25.92 -18.02
C VAL A 169 3.46 27.32 -18.52
N ASP A 170 2.84 27.42 -19.66
CA ASP A 170 2.37 28.72 -20.21
C ASP A 170 1.22 29.32 -19.39
N ASN A 171 0.35 28.49 -18.81
CA ASN A 171 -0.72 28.92 -17.91
C ASN A 171 -0.17 29.39 -16.55
N GLU A 172 0.80 28.70 -15.96
CA GLU A 172 1.47 29.13 -14.72
C GLU A 172 2.24 30.45 -14.92
N ALA A 173 2.91 30.61 -16.07
CA ALA A 173 3.58 31.87 -16.41
C ALA A 173 2.60 33.04 -16.55
N ASN A 174 1.43 32.81 -17.14
CA ASN A 174 0.37 33.81 -17.26
C ASN A 174 -0.30 34.17 -15.93
N GLU A 175 -0.50 33.18 -15.03
CA GLU A 175 -1.00 33.42 -13.68
C GLU A 175 -0.01 34.24 -12.85
N ILE A 176 1.28 33.99 -12.92
CA ILE A 176 2.32 34.74 -12.22
C ILE A 176 2.39 36.19 -12.74
N HIS A 177 2.19 36.41 -14.02
CA HIS A 177 2.13 37.79 -14.59
C HIS A 177 0.88 38.54 -14.13
N CYS A 178 -0.25 37.86 -13.98
CA CYS A 178 -1.49 38.48 -13.48
C CYS A 178 -1.42 38.89 -12.00
N TRP A 179 -0.64 38.20 -11.19
CA TRP A 179 -0.41 38.53 -9.77
C TRP A 179 0.58 39.70 -9.59
N ARG A 180 1.58 39.82 -10.47
CA ARG A 180 2.54 40.95 -10.41
C ARG A 180 1.98 42.30 -10.86
N SER A 181 0.89 42.30 -11.61
CA SER A 181 0.24 43.55 -12.07
C SER A 181 -0.80 44.11 -11.09
N LYS A 182 -1.01 43.45 -9.91
CA LYS A 182 -1.98 43.90 -8.87
C LYS A 182 -1.32 44.32 -7.55
N ILE A 183 0.02 44.47 -7.51
CA ILE A 183 0.79 45.07 -6.44
C ILE A 183 1.45 46.32 -6.96
#